data_4804ba65fe59ee296eaba4c2d598faaa
#
_entry.id   4804ba65fe59ee296eaba4c2d598faaa
#
_cell.length_a   1.000
_cell.length_b   1.000
_cell.length_c   1.000
_cell.angle_alpha   90.00
_cell.angle_beta   90.00
_cell.angle_gamma   90.00
#
_symmetry.space_group_name_H-M   'P 1'
#
loop_
_entity.id
_entity.type
_entity.pdbx_description
1 polymer ?
#
loop_
_entity_poly.entity_id
_entity_poly.type
_entity_poly.pdbx_seq_one_letter_code
_entity_poly.pdbx_strand_id
1 'polypeptide(L)'
;EAAQAMLSRVYLYMSGTYENPNREYAQLAVDYADKVINSGNYSLLPREEFMKYNTLTPENNDESIFVVKRVASEFSGYDHYYGIGGMYANIGGMGWGEMYASAKYIDLLNETGRNDWRPDHYKIVDARAAFIEPTYTDDHKEVFRFIKQDSETVLNYEQLTVIKKGATVICQKTKEVDGKDVPDGPEYTLTPVDAEQEIYSITYQDGKTYTGVLDYYISLNRVYPQFYITKCSREGEDSHLHSPIISRLSEIYLNRAEAYAKLGNYSAALADLNTIRERSIIG
;
A
#
# COMPACT_ATOMS: atom_id res chain seq x y z
N GLU A 1 -20.25 20.32 -3.38
CA GLU A 1 -19.93 18.95 -2.90
C GLU A 1 -18.64 18.92 -2.07
N ALA A 2 -17.56 19.66 -2.44
CA ALA A 2 -16.31 19.67 -1.66
C ALA A 2 -16.53 20.07 -0.19
N ALA A 3 -17.33 21.10 0.07
CA ALA A 3 -17.69 21.48 1.45
C ALA A 3 -18.50 20.39 2.17
N GLN A 4 -19.37 19.67 1.47
CA GLN A 4 -20.14 18.56 2.03
C GLN A 4 -19.23 17.38 2.37
N ALA A 5 -18.28 17.05 1.50
CA ALA A 5 -17.27 16.03 1.73
C ALA A 5 -16.43 16.35 2.99
N MET A 6 -15.99 17.59 3.12
CA MET A 6 -15.25 18.05 4.30
C MET A 6 -16.12 18.02 5.57
N LEU A 7 -17.39 18.37 5.48
CA LEU A 7 -18.31 18.29 6.63
C LEU A 7 -18.55 16.85 7.06
N SER A 8 -18.66 15.89 6.14
CA SER A 8 -18.73 14.46 6.48
C SER A 8 -17.55 14.04 7.35
N ARG A 9 -16.33 14.41 6.94
CA ARG A 9 -15.10 14.14 7.71
C ARG A 9 -15.09 14.83 9.07
N VAL A 10 -15.43 16.11 9.12
CA VAL A 10 -15.44 16.90 10.36
C VAL A 10 -16.42 16.30 11.37
N TYR A 11 -17.65 16.01 10.96
CA TYR A 11 -18.65 15.42 11.84
C TYR A 11 -18.27 13.99 12.26
N LEU A 12 -17.60 13.22 11.40
CA LEU A 12 -17.08 11.92 11.77
C LEU A 12 -16.06 12.03 12.91
N TYR A 13 -15.11 12.98 12.82
CA TYR A 13 -14.16 13.24 13.93
C TYR A 13 -14.87 13.73 15.19
N MET A 14 -15.84 14.64 15.06
CA MET A 14 -16.63 15.14 16.20
C MET A 14 -17.49 14.07 16.83
N SER A 15 -17.80 12.99 16.12
CA SER A 15 -18.57 11.86 16.66
C SER A 15 -17.83 11.04 17.72
N GLY A 16 -16.52 11.30 17.94
CA GLY A 16 -15.73 10.63 18.97
C GLY A 16 -15.32 9.20 18.61
N THR A 17 -15.05 8.39 19.65
CA THR A 17 -14.63 6.99 19.47
C THR A 17 -15.81 6.06 19.24
N TYR A 18 -15.53 4.83 18.83
CA TYR A 18 -16.53 3.78 18.65
C TYR A 18 -17.18 3.38 19.98
N GLU A 19 -16.40 3.33 21.06
CA GLU A 19 -16.86 2.93 22.39
C GLU A 19 -17.80 3.97 23.04
N ASN A 20 -17.65 5.24 22.69
CA ASN A 20 -18.47 6.33 23.22
C ASN A 20 -18.82 7.35 22.13
N PRO A 21 -19.66 6.96 21.15
CA PRO A 21 -19.96 7.82 20.01
C PRO A 21 -20.99 8.90 20.35
N ASN A 22 -20.75 10.10 19.84
CA ASN A 22 -21.80 11.10 19.71
C ASN A 22 -22.68 10.76 18.49
N ARG A 23 -23.85 10.21 18.74
CA ARG A 23 -24.75 9.71 17.68
C ARG A 23 -25.29 10.81 16.77
N GLU A 24 -25.48 12.03 17.29
CA GLU A 24 -25.95 13.18 16.49
C GLU A 24 -24.88 13.53 15.42
N TYR A 25 -23.63 13.66 15.83
CA TYR A 25 -22.55 13.94 14.88
C TYR A 25 -22.27 12.77 13.94
N ALA A 26 -22.39 11.53 14.40
CA ALA A 26 -22.30 10.36 13.53
C ALA A 26 -23.40 10.39 12.44
N GLN A 27 -24.65 10.77 12.81
CA GLN A 27 -25.74 10.92 11.82
C GLN A 27 -25.45 12.06 10.84
N LEU A 28 -24.97 13.21 11.30
CA LEU A 28 -24.59 14.30 10.40
C LEU A 28 -23.46 13.89 9.44
N ALA A 29 -22.51 13.07 9.88
CA ALA A 29 -21.48 12.53 9.01
C ALA A 29 -22.06 11.67 7.88
N VAL A 30 -23.08 10.82 8.19
CA VAL A 30 -23.84 10.06 7.19
C VAL A 30 -24.58 10.99 6.24
N ASP A 31 -25.33 11.95 6.77
CA ASP A 31 -26.18 12.85 5.98
C ASP A 31 -25.35 13.67 4.95
N TYR A 32 -24.15 14.12 5.35
CA TYR A 32 -23.26 14.84 4.45
C TYR A 32 -22.56 13.93 3.44
N ALA A 33 -22.23 12.70 3.83
CA ALA A 33 -21.72 11.69 2.90
C ALA A 33 -22.78 11.34 1.84
N ASP A 34 -24.02 11.14 2.24
CA ASP A 34 -25.15 10.85 1.34
C ASP A 34 -25.33 11.95 0.29
N LYS A 35 -25.23 13.22 0.68
CA LYS A 35 -25.33 14.34 -0.27
C LYS A 35 -24.25 14.28 -1.36
N VAL A 36 -23.05 13.84 -1.03
CA VAL A 36 -21.97 13.69 -2.01
C VAL A 36 -22.18 12.46 -2.88
N ILE A 37 -22.41 11.30 -2.27
CA ILE A 37 -22.58 10.04 -2.97
C ILE A 37 -23.77 10.08 -3.94
N ASN A 38 -24.90 10.64 -3.49
CA ASN A 38 -26.12 10.72 -4.27
C ASN A 38 -26.16 11.92 -5.25
N SER A 39 -25.12 12.76 -5.28
CA SER A 39 -25.06 13.87 -6.24
C SER A 39 -24.94 13.41 -7.68
N GLY A 40 -24.38 12.23 -7.91
CA GLY A 40 -24.12 11.69 -9.25
C GLY A 40 -22.96 12.40 -9.98
N ASN A 41 -22.25 13.32 -9.32
CA ASN A 41 -21.15 14.07 -9.93
C ASN A 41 -19.81 13.35 -9.87
N TYR A 42 -19.71 12.28 -9.08
CA TYR A 42 -18.50 11.49 -8.86
C TYR A 42 -18.79 10.01 -9.01
N SER A 43 -17.82 9.25 -9.47
CA SER A 43 -17.88 7.80 -9.55
C SER A 43 -16.59 7.17 -9.04
N LEU A 44 -16.71 5.96 -8.45
CA LEU A 44 -15.52 5.18 -8.14
C LEU A 44 -14.89 4.72 -9.45
N LEU A 45 -13.58 4.91 -9.59
CA LEU A 45 -12.84 4.41 -10.73
C LEU A 45 -12.98 2.89 -10.83
N PRO A 46 -13.20 2.32 -12.02
CA PRO A 46 -13.04 0.88 -12.23
C PRO A 46 -11.64 0.41 -11.82
N ARG A 47 -11.50 -0.88 -11.51
CA ARG A 47 -10.26 -1.47 -11.01
C ARG A 47 -9.04 -1.09 -11.85
N GLU A 48 -9.12 -1.27 -13.17
CA GLU A 48 -8.02 -1.04 -14.10
C GLU A 48 -7.60 0.44 -14.17
N GLU A 49 -8.56 1.35 -14.05
CA GLU A 49 -8.30 2.78 -13.98
C GLU A 49 -7.77 3.19 -12.60
N PHE A 50 -8.30 2.57 -11.54
CA PHE A 50 -7.79 2.79 -10.20
C PHE A 50 -6.33 2.39 -10.06
N MET A 51 -5.91 1.28 -10.65
CA MET A 51 -4.51 0.85 -10.65
C MET A 51 -3.55 1.83 -11.33
N LYS A 52 -4.09 2.72 -12.17
CA LYS A 52 -3.38 3.80 -12.85
C LYS A 52 -3.67 5.18 -12.25
N TYR A 53 -4.14 5.21 -11.01
CA TYR A 53 -4.60 6.45 -10.37
C TYR A 53 -3.57 7.58 -10.37
N ASN A 54 -2.29 7.24 -10.22
CA ASN A 54 -1.16 8.17 -10.23
C ASN A 54 -0.80 8.71 -11.63
N THR A 55 -1.37 8.14 -12.71
CA THR A 55 -1.21 8.64 -14.07
C THR A 55 -2.32 9.63 -14.47
N LEU A 56 -3.41 9.66 -13.71
CA LEU A 56 -4.57 10.48 -14.02
C LEU A 56 -4.33 11.92 -13.57
N THR A 57 -4.67 12.87 -14.43
CA THR A 57 -4.77 14.26 -14.01
C THR A 57 -6.02 14.47 -13.16
N PRO A 58 -6.07 15.50 -12.27
CA PRO A 58 -7.27 15.77 -11.49
C PRO A 58 -8.55 15.94 -12.31
N GLU A 59 -8.44 16.50 -13.52
CA GLU A 59 -9.56 16.71 -14.45
C GLU A 59 -10.11 15.41 -15.07
N ASN A 60 -9.28 14.36 -15.12
CA ASN A 60 -9.63 13.07 -15.69
C ASN A 60 -9.85 12.00 -14.62
N ASN A 61 -10.12 12.42 -13.39
CA ASN A 61 -10.30 11.52 -12.25
C ASN A 61 -11.65 11.77 -11.59
N ASP A 62 -12.66 11.01 -12.04
CA ASP A 62 -14.05 11.13 -11.57
C ASP A 62 -14.22 10.80 -10.08
N GLU A 63 -13.22 10.19 -9.44
CA GLU A 63 -13.24 9.93 -8.00
C GLU A 63 -12.79 11.14 -7.16
N SER A 64 -12.09 12.11 -7.77
CA SER A 64 -11.53 13.28 -7.08
C SER A 64 -12.57 14.35 -6.82
N ILE A 65 -12.76 14.75 -5.57
CA ILE A 65 -13.73 15.77 -5.15
C ILE A 65 -13.07 17.12 -4.91
N PHE A 66 -11.95 17.12 -4.21
CA PHE A 66 -11.20 18.34 -3.91
C PHE A 66 -9.70 18.11 -4.01
N VAL A 67 -9.05 18.87 -4.86
CA VAL A 67 -7.64 18.73 -5.19
C VAL A 67 -6.97 20.09 -5.14
N VAL A 68 -5.76 20.14 -4.56
CA VAL A 68 -4.88 21.29 -4.71
C VAL A 68 -4.07 21.10 -5.99
N LYS A 69 -4.51 21.74 -7.07
CA LYS A 69 -3.90 21.58 -8.39
C LYS A 69 -2.49 22.15 -8.43
N ARG A 70 -1.56 21.36 -8.91
CA ARG A 70 -0.19 21.78 -9.21
C ARG A 70 0.07 21.65 -10.70
N VAL A 71 0.67 22.69 -11.28
CA VAL A 71 1.02 22.75 -12.71
C VAL A 71 2.46 23.22 -12.87
N ALA A 72 3.21 22.60 -13.77
CA ALA A 72 4.63 22.88 -13.96
C ALA A 72 4.94 24.33 -14.26
N SER A 73 4.06 25.03 -14.99
CA SER A 73 4.25 26.45 -15.36
C SER A 73 4.14 27.42 -14.19
N GLU A 74 3.60 27.00 -13.06
CA GLU A 74 3.42 27.86 -11.87
C GLU A 74 4.50 27.63 -10.81
N PHE A 75 5.41 26.68 -11.06
CA PHE A 75 6.49 26.36 -10.12
C PHE A 75 7.78 27.05 -10.51
N SER A 76 8.30 27.87 -9.62
CA SER A 76 9.66 28.41 -9.68
C SER A 76 10.40 28.11 -8.39
N GLY A 77 11.55 27.43 -8.48
CA GLY A 77 12.44 27.22 -7.34
C GLY A 77 12.04 26.06 -6.42
N TYR A 78 12.29 26.23 -5.13
CA TYR A 78 12.21 25.16 -4.12
C TYR A 78 10.79 24.78 -3.65
N ASP A 79 9.75 25.50 -4.03
CA ASP A 79 8.41 25.32 -3.48
C ASP A 79 7.82 23.94 -3.77
N HIS A 80 8.26 23.30 -4.83
CA HIS A 80 7.81 21.96 -5.19
C HIS A 80 8.60 20.82 -4.51
N TYR A 81 9.78 21.08 -3.96
CA TYR A 81 10.57 20.04 -3.27
C TYR A 81 9.93 19.52 -1.99
N TYR A 82 9.01 20.23 -1.41
CA TYR A 82 8.31 19.88 -0.18
C TYR A 82 6.97 19.15 -0.43
N GLY A 83 6.74 18.68 -1.65
CA GLY A 83 5.54 17.89 -1.95
C GLY A 83 5.58 16.51 -1.32
N ILE A 84 4.41 16.01 -0.91
CA ILE A 84 4.24 14.66 -0.35
C ILE A 84 4.82 13.59 -1.29
N GLY A 85 4.66 13.75 -2.61
CA GLY A 85 5.20 12.83 -3.61
C GLY A 85 6.71 12.59 -3.46
N GLY A 86 7.48 13.66 -3.20
CA GLY A 86 8.92 13.55 -3.02
C GLY A 86 9.37 12.79 -1.77
N MET A 87 8.51 12.65 -0.76
CA MET A 87 8.80 11.89 0.46
C MET A 87 8.58 10.38 0.27
N TYR A 88 7.57 10.00 -0.52
CA TYR A 88 7.14 8.61 -0.66
C TYR A 88 7.72 7.87 -1.86
N ALA A 89 8.21 8.59 -2.86
CA ALA A 89 8.71 7.99 -4.08
C ALA A 89 10.08 8.53 -4.46
N ASN A 90 10.85 7.73 -5.18
CA ASN A 90 12.10 8.12 -5.81
C ASN A 90 11.99 7.89 -7.32
N ILE A 91 11.04 8.58 -7.95
CA ILE A 91 10.74 8.41 -9.37
C ILE A 91 11.77 9.18 -10.20
N GLY A 92 12.49 8.44 -11.05
CA GLY A 92 13.51 9.02 -11.92
C GLY A 92 14.65 9.74 -11.19
N GLY A 93 14.94 9.37 -9.94
CA GLY A 93 15.91 10.06 -9.09
C GLY A 93 15.41 11.39 -8.51
N MET A 94 14.17 11.73 -8.75
CA MET A 94 13.51 12.95 -8.29
C MET A 94 12.69 12.64 -7.05
N GLY A 95 13.10 13.07 -5.92
CA GLY A 95 12.42 12.82 -4.65
C GLY A 95 13.34 12.15 -3.63
N TRP A 96 12.98 12.22 -2.38
CA TRP A 96 13.81 11.77 -1.27
C TRP A 96 13.63 10.28 -1.00
N GLY A 97 12.42 9.73 -1.25
CA GLY A 97 12.13 8.33 -1.04
C GLY A 97 12.46 7.83 0.35
N GLU A 98 12.07 8.59 1.38
CA GLU A 98 12.41 8.27 2.79
C GLU A 98 11.30 7.51 3.53
N MET A 99 10.11 7.41 2.94
CA MET A 99 8.95 6.75 3.55
C MET A 99 8.55 5.54 2.72
N TYR A 100 8.47 4.38 3.36
CA TYR A 100 8.19 3.11 2.72
C TYR A 100 6.90 2.49 3.25
N ALA A 101 6.29 1.62 2.43
CA ALA A 101 5.20 0.78 2.89
C ALA A 101 5.68 -0.15 4.01
N SER A 102 4.93 -0.21 5.10
CA SER A 102 5.27 -1.08 6.23
C SER A 102 5.05 -2.56 5.89
N ALA A 103 5.79 -3.45 6.56
CA ALA A 103 5.61 -4.89 6.45
C ALA A 103 4.15 -5.31 6.70
N LYS A 104 3.50 -4.73 7.71
CA LYS A 104 2.10 -5.00 8.01
C LYS A 104 1.15 -4.61 6.86
N TYR A 105 1.43 -3.50 6.17
CA TYR A 105 0.62 -3.09 5.03
C TYR A 105 0.80 -4.05 3.84
N ILE A 106 2.04 -4.46 3.56
CA ILE A 106 2.33 -5.44 2.51
C ILE A 106 1.65 -6.79 2.81
N ASP A 107 1.66 -7.23 4.07
CA ASP A 107 0.98 -8.45 4.52
C ASP A 107 -0.54 -8.37 4.28
N LEU A 108 -1.16 -7.25 4.65
CA LEU A 108 -2.58 -6.99 4.38
C LEU A 108 -2.93 -7.00 2.88
N LEU A 109 -2.05 -6.50 2.02
CA LEU A 109 -2.25 -6.53 0.57
C LEU A 109 -2.23 -7.96 0.01
N ASN A 110 -1.58 -8.89 0.70
CA ASN A 110 -1.46 -10.30 0.31
C ASN A 110 -2.50 -11.21 0.99
N GLU A 111 -3.44 -10.66 1.78
CA GLU A 111 -4.42 -11.45 2.55
C GLU A 111 -5.32 -12.35 1.66
N THR A 112 -5.64 -11.91 0.46
CA THR A 112 -6.50 -12.64 -0.48
C THR A 112 -5.74 -13.36 -1.60
N GLY A 113 -4.42 -13.27 -1.60
CA GLY A 113 -3.52 -13.88 -2.56
C GLY A 113 -2.25 -13.06 -2.72
N ARG A 114 -1.21 -13.70 -3.22
CA ARG A 114 0.10 -13.06 -3.39
C ARG A 114 0.07 -12.02 -4.50
N ASN A 115 0.48 -10.79 -4.17
CA ASN A 115 0.93 -9.81 -5.16
C ASN A 115 2.40 -10.07 -5.48
N ASP A 116 2.73 -10.14 -6.75
CA ASP A 116 4.09 -10.35 -7.24
C ASP A 116 4.52 -9.15 -8.09
N TRP A 117 5.52 -8.42 -7.61
CA TRP A 117 6.03 -7.23 -8.27
C TRP A 117 7.28 -7.50 -9.12
N ARG A 118 7.79 -8.74 -9.14
CA ARG A 118 8.96 -9.09 -9.98
C ARG A 118 8.62 -8.82 -11.45
N PRO A 119 9.50 -8.17 -12.21
CA PRO A 119 9.18 -7.75 -13.59
C PRO A 119 8.75 -8.89 -14.50
N ASP A 120 9.31 -10.08 -14.31
CA ASP A 120 9.05 -11.29 -15.09
C ASP A 120 7.89 -12.15 -14.54
N HIS A 121 7.36 -11.80 -13.36
CA HIS A 121 6.26 -12.51 -12.68
C HIS A 121 5.09 -11.58 -12.31
N TYR A 122 5.08 -10.34 -12.80
CA TYR A 122 4.17 -9.29 -12.35
C TYR A 122 2.70 -9.72 -12.32
N LYS A 123 2.13 -9.75 -11.12
CA LYS A 123 0.74 -10.12 -10.88
C LYS A 123 0.18 -9.37 -9.69
N ILE A 124 -0.86 -8.57 -9.90
CA ILE A 124 -1.53 -7.82 -8.83
C ILE A 124 -2.90 -8.43 -8.54
N VAL A 125 -3.06 -8.94 -7.33
CA VAL A 125 -4.32 -9.49 -6.79
C VAL A 125 -5.14 -8.39 -6.15
N ASP A 126 -4.54 -7.58 -5.28
CA ASP A 126 -5.16 -6.39 -4.72
C ASP A 126 -4.73 -5.14 -5.49
N ALA A 127 -5.67 -4.41 -6.09
CA ALA A 127 -5.39 -3.22 -6.90
C ALA A 127 -4.59 -2.14 -6.14
N ARG A 128 -4.66 -2.11 -4.81
CA ARG A 128 -3.87 -1.18 -3.98
C ARG A 128 -2.38 -1.49 -4.04
N ALA A 129 -2.00 -2.73 -4.34
CA ALA A 129 -0.62 -3.16 -4.50
C ALA A 129 0.04 -2.63 -5.79
N ALA A 130 -0.75 -2.15 -6.76
CA ALA A 130 -0.21 -1.48 -7.96
C ALA A 130 0.57 -0.20 -7.65
N PHE A 131 0.39 0.37 -6.47
CA PHE A 131 1.10 1.58 -6.02
C PHE A 131 2.33 1.29 -5.16
N ILE A 132 2.74 0.04 -5.10
CA ILE A 132 3.96 -0.38 -4.40
C ILE A 132 5.03 -0.68 -5.44
N GLU A 133 6.20 -0.11 -5.27
CA GLU A 133 7.37 -0.31 -6.13
C GLU A 133 8.56 -0.77 -5.28
N PRO A 134 8.80 -2.09 -5.22
CA PRO A 134 9.99 -2.61 -4.56
C PRO A 134 11.26 -2.22 -5.33
N THR A 135 12.30 -1.80 -4.62
CA THR A 135 13.62 -1.58 -5.23
C THR A 135 14.42 -2.87 -5.22
N TYR A 136 14.26 -3.65 -6.26
CA TYR A 136 15.07 -4.86 -6.45
C TYR A 136 16.53 -4.52 -6.78
N THR A 137 17.45 -5.40 -6.38
CA THR A 137 18.85 -5.29 -6.82
C THR A 137 18.97 -5.71 -8.29
N ASP A 138 19.94 -5.11 -9.01
CA ASP A 138 20.11 -5.29 -10.45
C ASP A 138 20.41 -6.74 -10.86
N ASP A 139 21.01 -7.53 -9.96
CA ASP A 139 21.33 -8.93 -10.16
C ASP A 139 20.12 -9.87 -10.02
N HIS A 140 18.96 -9.34 -9.63
CA HIS A 140 17.74 -10.12 -9.36
C HIS A 140 18.01 -11.34 -8.46
N LYS A 141 18.82 -11.16 -7.43
CA LYS A 141 19.19 -12.19 -6.47
C LYS A 141 17.94 -12.79 -5.82
N GLU A 142 17.72 -14.08 -5.99
CA GLU A 142 16.57 -14.78 -5.39
C GLU A 142 16.75 -14.91 -3.88
N VAL A 143 15.65 -14.62 -3.15
CA VAL A 143 15.57 -14.74 -1.70
C VAL A 143 14.26 -15.39 -1.26
N PHE A 144 14.28 -15.99 -0.08
CA PHE A 144 13.08 -16.27 0.69
C PHE A 144 12.86 -15.09 1.64
N ARG A 145 11.76 -14.38 1.48
CA ARG A 145 11.41 -13.20 2.26
C ARG A 145 10.20 -13.48 3.13
N PHE A 146 10.32 -13.19 4.42
CA PHE A 146 9.23 -13.33 5.38
C PHE A 146 9.19 -12.17 6.37
N ILE A 147 8.03 -11.98 7.02
CA ILE A 147 7.86 -10.97 8.05
C ILE A 147 8.24 -11.59 9.39
N LYS A 148 9.20 -10.98 10.06
CA LYS A 148 9.65 -11.35 11.38
C LYS A 148 9.19 -10.32 12.40
N GLN A 149 8.64 -10.79 13.50
CA GLN A 149 8.27 -9.94 14.61
C GLN A 149 9.48 -9.75 15.54
N ASP A 150 10.06 -8.56 15.54
CA ASP A 150 11.20 -8.22 16.39
C ASP A 150 10.80 -7.78 17.80
N SER A 151 9.59 -7.22 17.95
CA SER A 151 8.99 -6.84 19.23
C SER A 151 7.46 -6.87 19.12
N GLU A 152 6.75 -6.56 20.20
CA GLU A 152 5.28 -6.49 20.20
C GLU A 152 4.72 -5.51 19.13
N THR A 153 5.50 -4.50 18.77
CA THR A 153 5.07 -3.41 17.88
C THR A 153 5.86 -3.32 16.57
N VAL A 154 6.97 -4.05 16.43
CA VAL A 154 7.87 -3.93 15.28
C VAL A 154 7.86 -5.20 14.45
N LEU A 155 7.44 -5.07 13.20
CA LEU A 155 7.50 -6.10 12.17
C LEU A 155 8.54 -5.69 11.13
N ASN A 156 9.53 -6.54 10.89
CA ASN A 156 10.54 -6.36 9.86
C ASN A 156 10.54 -7.52 8.87
N TYR A 157 11.14 -7.29 7.70
CA TYR A 157 11.43 -8.35 6.76
C TYR A 157 12.78 -8.98 7.06
N GLU A 158 12.83 -10.32 6.98
CA GLU A 158 14.07 -11.08 6.82
C GLU A 158 14.15 -11.57 5.39
N GLN A 159 15.33 -11.50 4.77
CA GLN A 159 15.60 -11.95 3.41
C GLN A 159 16.77 -12.95 3.46
N LEU A 160 16.49 -14.22 3.14
CA LEU A 160 17.47 -15.28 3.11
C LEU A 160 17.77 -15.64 1.66
N THR A 161 19.04 -15.59 1.27
CA THR A 161 19.49 -15.92 -0.10
C THR A 161 19.14 -17.37 -0.44
N VAL A 162 18.53 -17.61 -1.59
CA VAL A 162 18.30 -18.95 -2.13
C VAL A 162 19.64 -19.48 -2.66
N ILE A 163 20.16 -20.53 -2.02
CA ILE A 163 21.44 -21.15 -2.37
C ILE A 163 21.27 -22.44 -3.18
N LYS A 164 20.06 -23.00 -3.19
CA LYS A 164 19.69 -24.16 -3.99
C LYS A 164 18.21 -24.13 -4.36
N LYS A 165 17.91 -24.34 -5.63
CA LYS A 165 16.53 -24.45 -6.15
C LYS A 165 16.41 -25.71 -7.01
N GLY A 166 15.46 -26.61 -6.66
CA GLY A 166 15.24 -27.88 -7.33
C GLY A 166 14.11 -28.64 -6.66
N ALA A 167 14.24 -29.94 -6.47
CA ALA A 167 13.27 -30.75 -5.74
C ALA A 167 13.05 -30.25 -4.29
N THR A 168 14.08 -29.62 -3.74
CA THR A 168 14.00 -28.88 -2.47
C THR A 168 14.58 -27.49 -2.71
N VAL A 169 14.05 -26.48 -2.02
CA VAL A 169 14.58 -25.13 -2.00
C VAL A 169 15.29 -24.93 -0.67
N ILE A 170 16.55 -24.46 -0.72
CA ILE A 170 17.37 -24.18 0.46
C ILE A 170 17.76 -22.70 0.42
N CYS A 171 17.62 -22.03 1.55
CA CYS A 171 18.03 -20.63 1.72
C CYS A 171 18.93 -20.47 2.94
N GLN A 172 19.71 -19.40 2.95
CA GLN A 172 20.68 -19.09 4.00
C GLN A 172 20.83 -17.57 4.12
N LYS A 173 21.06 -17.08 5.33
CA LYS A 173 21.48 -15.70 5.51
C LYS A 173 22.90 -15.54 4.95
N THR A 174 23.07 -14.54 4.10
CA THR A 174 24.39 -14.20 3.53
C THR A 174 24.73 -12.75 3.84
N LYS A 175 26.02 -12.45 3.81
CA LYS A 175 26.55 -11.09 3.80
C LYS A 175 27.52 -10.93 2.64
N GLU A 176 27.62 -9.73 2.14
CA GLU A 176 28.59 -9.42 1.09
C GLU A 176 29.99 -9.18 1.68
N VAL A 177 30.97 -9.87 1.11
CA VAL A 177 32.40 -9.68 1.40
C VAL A 177 33.14 -9.65 0.07
N ASP A 178 33.82 -8.55 -0.24
CA ASP A 178 34.56 -8.35 -1.49
C ASP A 178 33.72 -8.64 -2.76
N GLY A 179 32.47 -8.19 -2.78
CA GLY A 179 31.53 -8.38 -3.88
C GLY A 179 30.99 -9.81 -4.02
N LYS A 180 31.15 -10.65 -3.01
CA LYS A 180 30.63 -12.02 -3.00
C LYS A 180 29.76 -12.28 -1.79
N ASP A 181 28.68 -12.99 -2.01
CA ASP A 181 27.85 -13.51 -0.92
C ASP A 181 28.58 -14.63 -0.19
N VAL A 182 28.77 -14.46 1.09
CA VAL A 182 29.31 -15.51 1.99
C VAL A 182 28.27 -15.87 3.05
N PRO A 183 28.24 -17.15 3.49
CA PRO A 183 27.35 -17.59 4.56
C PRO A 183 27.47 -16.74 5.83
N ASP A 184 26.31 -16.37 6.42
CA ASP A 184 26.23 -15.61 7.67
C ASP A 184 25.13 -16.19 8.60
N GLY A 185 24.89 -17.48 8.52
CA GLY A 185 23.89 -18.19 9.35
C GLY A 185 23.69 -19.63 8.89
N PRO A 186 22.77 -20.35 9.51
CA PRO A 186 22.44 -21.73 9.13
C PRO A 186 21.66 -21.79 7.81
N GLU A 187 21.70 -22.96 7.18
CA GLU A 187 20.84 -23.30 6.06
C GLU A 187 19.44 -23.69 6.53
N TYR A 188 18.43 -23.31 5.74
CA TYR A 188 17.03 -23.66 5.96
C TYR A 188 16.46 -24.33 4.71
N THR A 189 15.83 -25.49 4.90
CA THR A 189 15.05 -26.12 3.84
C THR A 189 13.63 -25.56 3.88
N LEU A 190 13.15 -25.04 2.75
CA LEU A 190 11.80 -24.50 2.64
C LEU A 190 10.78 -25.63 2.52
N THR A 191 9.69 -25.51 3.27
CA THR A 191 8.52 -26.40 3.18
C THR A 191 7.43 -25.71 2.34
N PRO A 192 6.96 -26.30 1.23
CA PRO A 192 5.91 -25.69 0.42
C PRO A 192 4.61 -25.53 1.22
N VAL A 193 4.00 -24.34 1.13
CA VAL A 193 2.64 -24.03 1.62
C VAL A 193 1.71 -23.91 0.41
N ASP A 194 2.11 -23.11 -0.58
CA ASP A 194 1.49 -23.00 -1.89
C ASP A 194 2.61 -22.85 -2.91
N ALA A 195 2.97 -23.97 -3.56
CA ALA A 195 4.10 -23.98 -4.50
C ALA A 195 3.81 -23.20 -5.80
N GLU A 196 2.53 -23.09 -6.19
CA GLU A 196 2.12 -22.35 -7.38
C GLU A 196 2.31 -20.84 -7.19
N GLN A 197 2.01 -20.35 -6.00
CA GLN A 197 2.25 -18.95 -5.61
C GLN A 197 3.65 -18.72 -5.02
N GLU A 198 4.53 -19.75 -5.02
CA GLU A 198 5.86 -19.71 -4.40
C GLU A 198 5.83 -19.27 -2.93
N ILE A 199 4.82 -19.72 -2.19
CA ILE A 199 4.68 -19.51 -0.75
C ILE A 199 5.25 -20.73 -0.02
N TYR A 200 6.15 -20.48 0.92
CA TYR A 200 6.85 -21.48 1.70
C TYR A 200 6.85 -21.15 3.18
N SER A 201 7.23 -22.10 4.01
CA SER A 201 7.48 -21.90 5.43
C SER A 201 8.83 -22.47 5.85
N ILE A 202 9.38 -21.91 6.94
CA ILE A 202 10.57 -22.40 7.63
C ILE A 202 10.36 -22.36 9.14
N THR A 203 11.09 -23.23 9.87
CA THR A 203 11.35 -23.02 11.29
C THR A 203 12.66 -22.26 11.43
N TYR A 204 12.59 -21.00 11.88
CA TYR A 204 13.74 -20.11 11.96
C TYR A 204 14.55 -20.36 13.26
N GLN A 205 15.72 -19.73 13.37
CA GLN A 205 16.65 -19.89 14.50
C GLN A 205 16.07 -19.52 15.89
N ASP A 206 15.00 -18.74 15.92
CA ASP A 206 14.26 -18.39 17.14
C ASP A 206 13.23 -19.47 17.56
N GLY A 207 13.17 -20.58 16.80
CA GLY A 207 12.24 -21.69 17.03
C GLY A 207 10.83 -21.44 16.53
N LYS A 208 10.54 -20.30 15.92
CA LYS A 208 9.23 -19.98 15.35
C LYS A 208 9.13 -20.41 13.89
N THR A 209 7.93 -20.74 13.46
CA THR A 209 7.63 -21.01 12.06
C THR A 209 7.14 -19.74 11.39
N TYR A 210 7.77 -19.37 10.28
CA TYR A 210 7.41 -18.23 9.46
C TYR A 210 7.00 -18.69 8.07
N THR A 211 5.94 -18.09 7.56
CA THR A 211 5.52 -18.22 6.17
C THR A 211 5.99 -16.99 5.39
N GLY A 212 6.48 -17.20 4.18
CA GLY A 212 7.01 -16.15 3.33
C GLY A 212 6.96 -16.55 1.86
N VAL A 213 7.58 -15.75 1.02
CA VAL A 213 7.56 -15.90 -0.43
C VAL A 213 8.97 -15.99 -1.00
N LEU A 214 9.13 -16.73 -2.10
CA LEU A 214 10.32 -16.55 -2.95
C LEU A 214 10.16 -15.25 -3.74
N ASP A 215 11.17 -14.40 -3.68
CA ASP A 215 11.15 -13.09 -4.31
C ASP A 215 12.58 -12.70 -4.73
N TYR A 216 12.73 -11.54 -5.35
CA TYR A 216 14.04 -10.93 -5.54
C TYR A 216 14.43 -10.11 -4.33
N TYR A 217 15.73 -9.98 -4.10
CA TYR A 217 16.27 -9.21 -2.99
C TYR A 217 15.88 -7.73 -3.15
N ILE A 218 15.24 -7.18 -2.12
CA ILE A 218 14.86 -5.77 -2.07
C ILE A 218 15.94 -5.00 -1.32
N SER A 219 16.44 -3.93 -1.93
CA SER A 219 17.41 -3.03 -1.30
C SER A 219 16.91 -2.53 0.05
N LEU A 220 17.84 -2.39 0.98
CA LEU A 220 17.53 -1.91 2.33
C LEU A 220 18.00 -0.46 2.51
N ASN A 221 17.14 0.38 3.09
CA ASN A 221 17.60 1.60 3.73
C ASN A 221 17.74 1.32 5.23
N ARG A 222 18.98 1.19 5.70
CA ARG A 222 19.31 0.68 7.03
C ARG A 222 18.81 -0.77 7.17
N VAL A 223 17.70 -0.98 7.89
CA VAL A 223 17.07 -2.31 8.10
C VAL A 223 15.71 -2.45 7.40
N TYR A 224 15.26 -1.41 6.72
CA TYR A 224 13.93 -1.35 6.13
C TYR A 224 13.98 -1.63 4.63
N PRO A 225 13.27 -2.67 4.12
CA PRO A 225 13.14 -2.90 2.70
C PRO A 225 12.47 -1.71 2.01
N GLN A 226 13.02 -1.30 0.88
CA GLN A 226 12.55 -0.15 0.12
C GLN A 226 11.34 -0.54 -0.75
N PHE A 227 10.17 -0.55 -0.13
CA PHE A 227 8.87 -0.60 -0.82
C PHE A 227 8.36 0.82 -1.01
N TYR A 228 8.74 1.47 -2.10
CA TYR A 228 8.26 2.81 -2.40
C TYR A 228 6.75 2.85 -2.63
N ILE A 229 6.14 4.02 -2.38
CA ILE A 229 4.72 4.27 -2.58
C ILE A 229 4.58 5.27 -3.73
N THR A 230 4.07 4.82 -4.87
CA THR A 230 3.95 5.64 -6.09
C THR A 230 2.63 6.41 -6.18
N LYS A 231 1.64 6.09 -5.35
CA LYS A 231 0.31 6.71 -5.41
C LYS A 231 0.31 8.23 -5.24
N CYS A 232 1.26 8.76 -4.51
CA CYS A 232 1.43 10.20 -4.28
C CYS A 232 2.39 10.84 -5.29
N SER A 233 2.68 10.17 -6.40
CA SER A 233 3.49 10.66 -7.50
C SER A 233 2.63 10.88 -8.74
N ARG A 234 3.20 11.53 -9.75
CA ARG A 234 2.61 11.65 -11.07
C ARG A 234 3.52 10.95 -12.07
N GLU A 235 3.09 9.76 -12.49
CA GLU A 235 3.89 8.93 -13.37
C GLU A 235 4.19 9.63 -14.70
N GLY A 236 5.43 9.55 -15.15
CA GLY A 236 5.90 10.21 -16.36
C GLY A 236 6.23 11.70 -16.20
N GLU A 237 6.04 12.28 -15.02
CA GLU A 237 6.36 13.67 -14.69
C GLU A 237 7.20 13.75 -13.41
N ASP A 238 7.64 14.97 -13.07
CA ASP A 238 8.33 15.24 -11.82
C ASP A 238 7.45 14.83 -10.62
N SER A 239 8.01 14.06 -9.69
CA SER A 239 7.32 13.60 -8.47
C SER A 239 6.72 14.73 -7.64
N HIS A 240 7.26 15.97 -7.79
CA HIS A 240 6.77 17.16 -7.11
C HIS A 240 5.52 17.77 -7.74
N LEU A 241 5.17 17.35 -8.95
CA LEU A 241 3.95 17.81 -9.66
C LEU A 241 2.69 17.08 -9.22
N HIS A 242 2.79 16.11 -8.32
CA HIS A 242 1.61 15.47 -7.77
C HIS A 242 0.67 16.47 -7.13
N SER A 243 -0.56 16.56 -7.62
CA SER A 243 -1.61 17.41 -7.07
C SER A 243 -2.25 16.73 -5.86
N PRO A 244 -2.04 17.22 -4.62
CA PRO A 244 -2.59 16.58 -3.43
C PRO A 244 -4.11 16.50 -3.47
N ILE A 245 -4.65 15.30 -3.36
CA ILE A 245 -6.09 15.06 -3.30
C ILE A 245 -6.52 15.17 -1.84
N ILE A 246 -7.28 16.21 -1.54
CA ILE A 246 -7.77 16.50 -0.19
C ILE A 246 -8.99 15.65 0.15
N SER A 247 -9.84 15.38 -0.87
CA SER A 247 -11.01 14.50 -0.69
C SER A 247 -11.34 13.78 -1.99
N ARG A 248 -11.72 12.51 -1.87
CA ARG A 248 -12.15 11.65 -2.97
C ARG A 248 -13.31 10.76 -2.55
N LEU A 249 -14.09 10.28 -3.51
CA LEU A 249 -15.34 9.57 -3.27
C LEU A 249 -15.15 8.30 -2.40
N SER A 250 -14.08 7.54 -2.59
CA SER A 250 -13.84 6.36 -1.74
C SER A 250 -13.65 6.70 -0.26
N GLU A 251 -13.09 7.86 0.07
CA GLU A 251 -13.05 8.34 1.46
C GLU A 251 -14.45 8.61 2.00
N ILE A 252 -15.34 9.15 1.18
CA ILE A 252 -16.71 9.48 1.61
C ILE A 252 -17.49 8.20 1.94
N TYR A 253 -17.31 7.12 1.15
CA TYR A 253 -17.85 5.81 1.50
C TYR A 253 -17.30 5.30 2.84
N LEU A 254 -15.98 5.43 3.06
CA LEU A 254 -15.36 4.98 4.32
C LEU A 254 -15.80 5.81 5.52
N ASN A 255 -15.95 7.14 5.36
CA ASN A 255 -16.48 8.02 6.39
C ASN A 255 -17.91 7.61 6.77
N ARG A 256 -18.74 7.30 5.79
CA ARG A 256 -20.12 6.85 6.02
C ARG A 256 -20.15 5.47 6.68
N ALA A 257 -19.30 4.55 6.26
CA ALA A 257 -19.18 3.23 6.87
C ALA A 257 -18.83 3.32 8.37
N GLU A 258 -17.83 4.13 8.71
CA GLU A 258 -17.44 4.33 10.12
C GLU A 258 -18.57 4.99 10.93
N ALA A 259 -19.25 5.99 10.36
CA ALA A 259 -20.37 6.63 11.00
C ALA A 259 -21.55 5.66 11.23
N TYR A 260 -21.86 4.81 10.24
CA TYR A 260 -22.86 3.76 10.40
C TYR A 260 -22.48 2.75 11.50
N ALA A 261 -21.21 2.37 11.59
CA ALA A 261 -20.74 1.48 12.65
C ALA A 261 -20.94 2.12 14.05
N LYS A 262 -20.62 3.40 14.20
CA LYS A 262 -20.86 4.17 15.44
C LYS A 262 -22.36 4.30 15.78
N LEU A 263 -23.23 4.28 14.79
CA LEU A 263 -24.68 4.25 14.96
C LEU A 263 -25.24 2.85 15.25
N GLY A 264 -24.41 1.79 15.12
CA GLY A 264 -24.83 0.40 15.26
C GLY A 264 -25.48 -0.18 14.00
N ASN A 265 -25.41 0.52 12.87
CA ASN A 265 -25.91 0.02 11.58
C ASN A 265 -24.80 -0.71 10.82
N TYR A 266 -24.42 -1.90 11.30
CA TYR A 266 -23.32 -2.67 10.75
C TYR A 266 -23.57 -3.18 9.32
N SER A 267 -24.84 -3.44 8.97
CA SER A 267 -25.17 -3.88 7.61
C SER A 267 -24.83 -2.80 6.57
N ALA A 268 -25.20 -1.55 6.84
CA ALA A 268 -24.90 -0.42 5.96
C ALA A 268 -23.38 -0.13 5.94
N ALA A 269 -22.72 -0.22 7.11
CA ALA A 269 -21.27 -0.06 7.19
C ALA A 269 -20.54 -1.09 6.33
N LEU A 270 -20.91 -2.36 6.41
CA LEU A 270 -20.34 -3.43 5.61
C LEU A 270 -20.61 -3.26 4.12
N ALA A 271 -21.78 -2.78 3.73
CA ALA A 271 -22.10 -2.51 2.32
C ALA A 271 -21.14 -1.48 1.72
N ASP A 272 -20.89 -0.36 2.45
CA ASP A 272 -19.93 0.66 2.00
C ASP A 272 -18.49 0.14 1.95
N LEU A 273 -18.06 -0.61 2.96
CA LEU A 273 -16.74 -1.25 2.96
C LEU A 273 -16.57 -2.22 1.80
N ASN A 274 -17.58 -3.05 1.51
CA ASN A 274 -17.54 -4.00 0.41
C ASN A 274 -17.51 -3.29 -0.94
N THR A 275 -18.22 -2.17 -1.11
CA THR A 275 -18.15 -1.35 -2.33
C THR A 275 -16.70 -0.95 -2.66
N ILE A 276 -15.92 -0.58 -1.64
CA ILE A 276 -14.50 -0.23 -1.84
C ILE A 276 -13.63 -1.48 -1.99
N ARG A 277 -13.93 -2.55 -1.25
CA ARG A 277 -13.16 -3.79 -1.28
C ARG A 277 -13.31 -4.54 -2.60
N GLU A 278 -14.52 -4.72 -3.09
CA GLU A 278 -14.82 -5.43 -4.36
C GLU A 278 -14.14 -4.78 -5.56
N ARG A 279 -14.02 -3.45 -5.56
CA ARG A 279 -13.25 -2.76 -6.58
C ARG A 279 -11.75 -3.13 -6.55
N SER A 280 -11.20 -3.40 -5.37
CA SER A 280 -9.75 -3.56 -5.18
C SER A 280 -9.29 -5.02 -5.30
N ILE A 281 -10.13 -5.98 -4.96
CA ILE A 281 -9.78 -7.40 -4.89
C ILE A 281 -10.35 -8.14 -6.09
N ILE A 282 -9.52 -8.96 -6.75
CA ILE A 282 -9.99 -9.94 -7.74
C ILE A 282 -10.64 -11.08 -6.95
N GLY A 283 -11.93 -11.29 -7.18
CA GLY A 283 -12.69 -12.40 -6.63
C GLY A 283 -12.34 -13.73 -7.28
#